data_36e6c162d6ef18a2555c6755f27a7cae
#
_entry.id   36e6c162d6ef18a2555c6755f27a7cae
#
_cell.length_a   1.000
_cell.length_b   1.000
_cell.length_c   1.000
_cell.angle_alpha   90.00
_cell.angle_beta   90.00
_cell.angle_gamma   90.00
#
_symmetry.space_group_name_H-M   'P 1'
#
loop_
_entity.id
_entity.type
_entity.pdbx_description
1 polymer ?
#
loop_
_entity_poly.entity_id
_entity_poly.type
_entity_poly.pdbx_seq_one_letter_code
_entity_poly.pdbx_strand_id
1 'polypeptide(L)'
;MGKPVKNEENYKFEINNLNLHYGDFHALKNINMNIEKNQITAFIGPSGCGKSTFLKTLNRMNDLVDGVKIDGNVYLDGKDIFADMDAINLRHRVGMVFQQPNPFPKSIYDNIAYGPRLFGVKKKSELDIIVEKSLKQAAIWDEVKDRLKKSALGLSGGQQQRLCIARTLEIGRASCRERVFRAV
;
A
#
# COMPACT_ATOMS: atom_id res chain seq x y z
N MET A 1 25.59 -32.47 4.95
CA MET A 1 24.45 -31.63 5.42
C MET A 1 24.20 -30.59 4.33
N GLY A 2 23.17 -30.80 3.52
CA GLY A 2 22.82 -29.88 2.43
C GLY A 2 22.22 -28.60 3.02
N LYS A 3 22.71 -27.43 2.57
CA LYS A 3 22.08 -26.14 2.85
C LYS A 3 20.66 -26.19 2.28
N PRO A 4 19.62 -25.73 2.98
CA PRO A 4 18.30 -25.63 2.41
C PRO A 4 18.40 -24.70 1.20
N VAL A 5 17.96 -25.18 0.03
CA VAL A 5 17.78 -24.36 -1.15
C VAL A 5 16.71 -23.34 -0.80
N LYS A 6 17.10 -22.08 -0.61
CA LYS A 6 16.15 -20.96 -0.49
C LYS A 6 15.43 -20.85 -1.82
N ASN A 7 14.16 -21.19 -1.86
CA ASN A 7 13.27 -20.81 -2.95
C ASN A 7 13.01 -19.29 -2.87
N GLU A 8 14.00 -18.50 -3.26
CA GLU A 8 13.96 -17.02 -3.28
C GLU A 8 12.89 -16.49 -4.24
N GLU A 9 12.35 -17.33 -5.12
CA GLU A 9 11.34 -16.92 -6.11
C GLU A 9 9.92 -16.77 -5.57
N ASN A 10 9.61 -17.27 -4.35
CA ASN A 10 8.21 -17.33 -3.86
C ASN A 10 7.85 -16.21 -2.90
N TYR A 11 8.79 -15.45 -2.36
CA TYR A 11 8.50 -14.40 -1.39
C TYR A 11 8.36 -13.03 -2.06
N LYS A 12 7.34 -12.27 -1.60
CA LYS A 12 7.13 -10.88 -2.00
C LYS A 12 7.94 -9.94 -1.13
N PHE A 13 7.88 -10.15 0.18
CA PHE A 13 8.73 -9.50 1.15
C PHE A 13 9.52 -10.52 1.95
N GLU A 14 10.77 -10.20 2.19
CA GLU A 14 11.64 -10.89 3.16
C GLU A 14 12.11 -9.87 4.18
N ILE A 15 11.82 -10.13 5.44
CA ILE A 15 12.15 -9.25 6.56
C ILE A 15 13.13 -9.95 7.48
N ASN A 16 14.28 -9.32 7.69
CA ASN A 16 15.38 -9.90 8.48
C ASN A 16 15.81 -8.93 9.59
N ASN A 17 15.69 -9.37 10.84
CA ASN A 17 16.11 -8.66 12.05
C ASN A 17 15.59 -7.21 12.14
N LEU A 18 14.38 -6.95 11.65
CA LEU A 18 13.81 -5.62 11.63
C LEU A 18 13.53 -5.12 13.04
N ASN A 19 14.14 -4.01 13.37
CA ASN A 19 13.92 -3.24 14.58
C ASN A 19 13.45 -1.83 14.22
N LEU A 20 12.52 -1.27 14.99
CA LEU A 20 12.07 0.11 14.82
C LEU A 20 11.87 0.77 16.17
N HIS A 21 12.44 1.96 16.29
CA HIS A 21 12.31 2.81 17.47
C HIS A 21 11.64 4.13 17.11
N TYR A 22 10.76 4.60 17.99
CA TYR A 22 10.24 5.97 18.04
C TYR A 22 10.92 6.68 19.22
N GLY A 23 11.99 7.44 18.98
CA GLY A 23 12.85 7.92 20.04
C GLY A 23 13.39 6.75 20.87
N ASP A 24 13.09 6.72 22.18
CA ASP A 24 13.52 5.64 23.08
C ASP A 24 12.57 4.42 23.11
N PHE A 25 11.40 4.53 22.50
CA PHE A 25 10.41 3.45 22.47
C PHE A 25 10.72 2.44 21.38
N HIS A 26 11.06 1.20 21.75
CA HIS A 26 11.33 0.08 20.84
C HIS A 26 10.02 -0.58 20.40
N ALA A 27 9.48 -0.13 19.26
CA ALA A 27 8.16 -0.51 18.76
C ALA A 27 8.13 -1.85 18.01
N LEU A 28 9.18 -2.17 17.22
CA LEU A 28 9.35 -3.47 16.56
C LEU A 28 10.66 -4.07 17.04
N LYS A 29 10.62 -5.33 17.47
CA LYS A 29 11.75 -6.02 18.10
C LYS A 29 12.12 -7.26 17.32
N ASN A 30 13.23 -7.21 16.60
CA ASN A 30 13.83 -8.34 15.89
C ASN A 30 12.82 -9.14 15.05
N ILE A 31 12.04 -8.46 14.22
CA ILE A 31 11.04 -9.11 13.37
C ILE A 31 11.74 -9.84 12.23
N ASN A 32 11.44 -11.14 12.12
CA ASN A 32 11.91 -12.02 11.06
C ASN A 32 10.70 -12.72 10.47
N MET A 33 10.39 -12.47 9.18
CA MET A 33 9.28 -13.12 8.51
C MET A 33 9.37 -12.97 7.00
N ASN A 34 8.66 -13.86 6.30
CA ASN A 34 8.49 -13.81 4.86
C ASN A 34 7.00 -13.66 4.52
N ILE A 35 6.71 -12.84 3.50
CA ILE A 35 5.37 -12.66 2.94
C ILE A 35 5.38 -13.24 1.53
N GLU A 36 4.53 -14.23 1.28
CA GLU A 36 4.48 -14.91 -0.01
C GLU A 36 3.82 -14.06 -1.10
N LYS A 37 4.25 -14.28 -2.34
CA LYS A 37 3.60 -13.69 -3.52
C LYS A 37 2.19 -14.26 -3.69
N ASN A 38 1.27 -13.41 -4.12
CA ASN A 38 -0.11 -13.79 -4.44
C ASN A 38 -0.91 -14.44 -3.30
N GLN A 39 -0.48 -14.28 -2.05
CA GLN A 39 -1.17 -14.75 -0.86
C GLN A 39 -1.73 -13.59 -0.04
N ILE A 40 -2.77 -13.87 0.76
CA ILE A 40 -3.30 -12.94 1.74
C ILE A 40 -2.65 -13.27 3.08
N THR A 41 -1.87 -12.34 3.61
CA THR A 41 -1.26 -12.46 4.94
C THR A 41 -2.02 -11.57 5.92
N ALA A 42 -2.54 -12.14 7.00
CA ALA A 42 -3.24 -11.41 8.05
C ALA A 42 -2.37 -11.30 9.32
N PHE A 43 -2.25 -10.08 9.87
CA PHE A 43 -1.57 -9.85 11.15
C PHE A 43 -2.59 -9.73 12.26
N ILE A 44 -2.57 -10.67 13.21
CA ILE A 44 -3.50 -10.74 14.34
C ILE A 44 -2.71 -10.51 15.63
N GLY A 45 -3.29 -9.75 16.56
CA GLY A 45 -2.68 -9.48 17.85
C GLY A 45 -3.38 -8.31 18.56
N PRO A 46 -3.07 -8.08 19.85
CA PRO A 46 -3.69 -7.03 20.65
C PRO A 46 -3.39 -5.63 20.10
N SER A 47 -4.17 -4.65 20.54
CA SER A 47 -3.91 -3.23 20.23
C SER A 47 -2.52 -2.84 20.74
N GLY A 48 -1.79 -2.04 19.98
CA GLY A 48 -0.46 -1.56 20.36
C GLY A 48 0.70 -2.54 20.13
N CYS A 49 0.48 -3.78 19.67
CA CYS A 49 1.57 -4.75 19.44
C CYS A 49 2.43 -4.50 18.19
N GLY A 50 2.29 -3.35 17.51
CA GLY A 50 3.17 -2.97 16.39
C GLY A 50 2.65 -3.31 14.99
N LYS A 51 1.46 -3.90 14.80
CA LYS A 51 0.93 -4.28 13.45
C LYS A 51 0.94 -3.12 12.46
N SER A 52 0.37 -1.98 12.85
CA SER A 52 0.30 -0.80 12.00
C SER A 52 1.69 -0.18 11.74
N THR A 53 2.58 -0.23 12.74
CA THR A 53 3.98 0.21 12.58
C THR A 53 4.68 -0.67 11.57
N PHE A 54 4.54 -2.00 11.67
CA PHE A 54 5.12 -2.93 10.72
C PHE A 54 4.60 -2.68 9.29
N LEU A 55 3.28 -2.59 9.10
CA LEU A 55 2.70 -2.31 7.78
C LEU A 55 3.19 -0.98 7.18
N LYS A 56 3.31 0.07 8.00
CA LYS A 56 3.86 1.36 7.58
C LYS A 56 5.35 1.28 7.21
N THR A 57 6.09 0.33 7.79
CA THR A 57 7.49 0.11 7.43
C THR A 57 7.62 -0.46 6.02
N LEU A 58 6.72 -1.36 5.59
CA LEU A 58 6.78 -1.99 4.27
C LEU A 58 6.67 -1.01 3.08
N ASN A 59 6.09 0.18 3.29
CA ASN A 59 6.04 1.25 2.28
C ASN A 59 6.76 2.53 2.71
N ARG A 60 7.62 2.44 3.73
CA ARG A 60 8.42 3.55 4.25
C ARG A 60 7.62 4.78 4.70
N MET A 61 6.37 4.57 5.15
CA MET A 61 5.58 5.67 5.75
C MET A 61 6.13 6.11 7.10
N ASN A 62 6.89 5.26 7.79
CA ASN A 62 7.52 5.63 9.06
C ASN A 62 8.67 6.63 8.88
N ASP A 63 9.25 6.75 7.68
CA ASP A 63 10.27 7.78 7.36
C ASP A 63 9.75 9.21 7.54
N LEU A 64 8.42 9.39 7.58
CA LEU A 64 7.77 10.69 7.76
C LEU A 64 7.59 11.08 9.23
N VAL A 65 8.00 10.21 10.15
CA VAL A 65 7.89 10.45 11.60
C VAL A 65 9.25 10.82 12.15
N ASP A 66 9.33 12.00 12.76
CA ASP A 66 10.57 12.49 13.35
C ASP A 66 11.08 11.56 14.46
N GLY A 67 12.42 11.36 14.49
CA GLY A 67 13.07 10.54 15.49
C GLY A 67 12.89 9.02 15.30
N VAL A 68 12.37 8.56 14.17
CA VAL A 68 12.33 7.14 13.85
C VAL A 68 13.74 6.63 13.51
N LYS A 69 14.09 5.49 14.13
CA LYS A 69 15.29 4.72 13.77
C LYS A 69 14.87 3.32 13.37
N ILE A 70 15.35 2.87 12.22
CA ILE A 70 15.03 1.55 11.67
C ILE A 70 16.34 0.83 11.39
N ASP A 71 16.48 -0.39 11.92
CA ASP A 71 17.60 -1.28 11.71
C ASP A 71 17.10 -2.63 11.18
N GLY A 72 17.96 -3.36 10.49
CA GLY A 72 17.63 -4.63 9.83
C GLY A 72 17.32 -4.41 8.34
N ASN A 73 16.90 -5.47 7.66
CA ASN A 73 16.69 -5.45 6.22
C ASN A 73 15.25 -5.82 5.87
N VAL A 74 14.69 -5.14 4.89
CA VAL A 74 13.39 -5.45 4.30
C VAL A 74 13.56 -5.49 2.79
N TYR A 75 13.39 -6.67 2.20
CA TYR A 75 13.51 -6.85 0.76
C TYR A 75 12.11 -6.96 0.13
N LEU A 76 11.93 -6.26 -0.99
CA LEU A 76 10.78 -6.39 -1.89
C LEU A 76 11.27 -6.94 -3.21
N ASP A 77 10.85 -8.15 -3.59
CA ASP A 77 11.34 -8.87 -4.77
C ASP A 77 12.88 -8.92 -4.82
N GLY A 78 13.51 -9.22 -3.69
CA GLY A 78 14.98 -9.34 -3.55
C GLY A 78 15.75 -8.02 -3.50
N LYS A 79 15.10 -6.84 -3.55
CA LYS A 79 15.74 -5.52 -3.43
C LYS A 79 15.46 -4.90 -2.07
N ASP A 80 16.49 -4.42 -1.39
CA ASP A 80 16.33 -3.72 -0.11
C ASP A 80 15.56 -2.41 -0.31
N ILE A 81 14.46 -2.25 0.44
CA ILE A 81 13.59 -1.07 0.31
C ILE A 81 14.23 0.22 0.85
N PHE A 82 15.27 0.11 1.68
CA PHE A 82 15.96 1.25 2.27
C PHE A 82 17.23 1.63 1.49
N ALA A 83 17.97 0.63 0.99
CA ALA A 83 19.23 0.84 0.29
C ALA A 83 19.07 0.97 -1.24
N ASP A 84 18.20 0.14 -1.86
CA ASP A 84 18.14 -0.03 -3.31
C ASP A 84 16.94 0.67 -3.96
N MET A 85 16.02 1.23 -3.16
CA MET A 85 14.79 1.82 -3.67
C MET A 85 14.59 3.25 -3.16
N ASP A 86 14.22 4.14 -4.07
CA ASP A 86 13.65 5.43 -3.71
C ASP A 86 12.23 5.26 -3.14
N ALA A 87 11.89 6.05 -2.11
CA ALA A 87 10.61 5.96 -1.41
C ALA A 87 9.38 6.22 -2.31
N ILE A 88 9.53 7.08 -3.33
CA ILE A 88 8.44 7.36 -4.29
C ILE A 88 8.18 6.12 -5.14
N ASN A 89 9.23 5.52 -5.68
CA ASN A 89 9.15 4.29 -6.47
C ASN A 89 8.62 3.12 -5.64
N LEU A 90 9.02 3.00 -4.37
CA LEU A 90 8.48 1.99 -3.47
C LEU A 90 6.98 2.18 -3.24
N ARG A 91 6.53 3.40 -2.91
CA ARG A 91 5.12 3.71 -2.67
C ARG A 91 4.26 3.56 -3.93
N HIS A 92 4.85 3.64 -5.11
CA HIS A 92 4.19 3.28 -6.36
C HIS A 92 3.94 1.77 -6.49
N ARG A 93 4.80 0.94 -5.90
CA ARG A 93 4.68 -0.52 -5.92
C ARG A 93 3.89 -1.07 -4.72
N VAL A 94 3.96 -0.41 -3.57
CA VAL A 94 3.36 -0.86 -2.30
C VAL A 94 2.33 0.17 -1.84
N GLY A 95 1.10 -0.02 -2.31
CA GLY A 95 -0.03 0.81 -1.91
C GLY A 95 -0.48 0.52 -0.48
N MET A 96 -1.04 1.52 0.21
CA MET A 96 -1.57 1.41 1.56
C MET A 96 -3.00 1.95 1.65
N VAL A 97 -3.87 1.19 2.31
CA VAL A 97 -5.22 1.63 2.67
C VAL A 97 -5.29 1.81 4.18
N PHE A 98 -5.67 3.00 4.62
CA PHE A 98 -5.79 3.31 6.04
C PHE A 98 -7.11 2.82 6.63
N GLN A 99 -7.13 2.59 7.94
CA GLN A 99 -8.34 2.18 8.67
C GLN A 99 -9.45 3.24 8.56
N GLN A 100 -9.09 4.51 8.71
CA GLN A 100 -10.01 5.62 8.43
C GLN A 100 -9.89 6.02 6.95
N PRO A 101 -11.01 6.16 6.23
CA PRO A 101 -10.97 6.61 4.84
C PRO A 101 -10.39 8.03 4.76
N ASN A 102 -9.54 8.24 3.75
CA ASN A 102 -8.88 9.51 3.49
C ASN A 102 -8.98 9.92 2.01
N PRO A 103 -10.18 10.06 1.47
CA PRO A 103 -10.33 10.55 0.10
C PRO A 103 -9.76 11.97 -0.02
N PHE A 104 -9.18 12.30 -1.17
CA PHE A 104 -8.80 13.66 -1.46
C PHE A 104 -10.04 14.57 -1.58
N PRO A 105 -9.97 15.86 -1.21
CA PRO A 105 -11.06 16.83 -1.39
C PRO A 105 -11.21 17.21 -2.88
N LYS A 106 -11.48 16.19 -3.70
CA LYS A 106 -11.63 16.23 -5.15
C LYS A 106 -12.86 15.41 -5.54
N SER A 107 -13.15 15.37 -6.85
CA SER A 107 -14.22 14.52 -7.38
C SER A 107 -13.89 13.03 -7.15
N ILE A 108 -14.91 12.17 -7.24
CA ILE A 108 -14.73 10.71 -7.21
C ILE A 108 -13.78 10.28 -8.34
N TYR A 109 -13.99 10.81 -9.55
CA TYR A 109 -13.13 10.58 -10.70
C TYR A 109 -11.67 10.98 -10.43
N ASP A 110 -11.45 12.20 -9.95
CA ASP A 110 -10.10 12.73 -9.75
C ASP A 110 -9.35 12.05 -8.60
N ASN A 111 -10.05 11.46 -7.64
CA ASN A 111 -9.39 10.63 -6.62
C ASN A 111 -8.66 9.43 -7.23
N ILE A 112 -9.22 8.82 -8.26
CA ILE A 112 -8.61 7.67 -8.93
C ILE A 112 -7.64 8.12 -10.02
N ALA A 113 -8.06 9.08 -10.85
CA ALA A 113 -7.25 9.59 -11.96
C ALA A 113 -5.98 10.33 -11.52
N TYR A 114 -5.85 10.67 -10.22
CA TYR A 114 -4.72 11.44 -9.69
C TYR A 114 -3.39 10.70 -9.86
N GLY A 115 -3.32 9.44 -9.44
CA GLY A 115 -2.11 8.62 -9.58
C GLY A 115 -1.70 8.44 -11.04
N PRO A 116 -2.55 7.90 -11.91
CA PRO A 116 -2.25 7.75 -13.34
C PRO A 116 -1.77 9.04 -14.02
N ARG A 117 -2.38 10.19 -13.70
CA ARG A 117 -1.92 11.48 -14.24
C ARG A 117 -0.51 11.85 -13.81
N LEU A 118 -0.14 11.60 -12.55
CA LEU A 118 1.22 11.84 -12.05
C LEU A 118 2.25 10.97 -12.79
N PHE A 119 1.84 9.76 -13.19
CA PHE A 119 2.68 8.82 -13.95
C PHE A 119 2.56 8.98 -15.47
N GLY A 120 2.02 10.12 -15.93
CA GLY A 120 2.08 10.53 -17.34
C GLY A 120 0.93 10.09 -18.21
N VAL A 121 -0.13 9.48 -17.67
CA VAL A 121 -1.35 9.19 -18.44
C VAL A 121 -2.13 10.48 -18.68
N LYS A 122 -2.06 11.01 -19.92
CA LYS A 122 -2.70 12.28 -20.30
C LYS A 122 -4.01 12.10 -21.06
N LYS A 123 -4.19 10.99 -21.76
CA LYS A 123 -5.37 10.75 -22.59
C LYS A 123 -6.59 10.47 -21.72
N LYS A 124 -7.65 11.24 -21.93
CA LYS A 124 -8.90 11.11 -21.18
C LYS A 124 -9.52 9.73 -21.34
N SER A 125 -9.52 9.17 -22.55
CA SER A 125 -10.06 7.83 -22.81
C SER A 125 -9.35 6.73 -22.02
N GLU A 126 -8.04 6.82 -21.83
CA GLU A 126 -7.28 5.89 -21.00
C GLU A 126 -7.63 6.05 -19.52
N LEU A 127 -7.75 7.30 -19.05
CA LEU A 127 -8.17 7.59 -17.68
C LEU A 127 -9.59 7.09 -17.40
N ASP A 128 -10.52 7.23 -18.34
CA ASP A 128 -11.91 6.77 -18.20
C ASP A 128 -11.94 5.23 -17.99
N ILE A 129 -11.17 4.49 -18.79
CA ILE A 129 -11.04 3.03 -18.66
C ILE A 129 -10.44 2.65 -17.30
N ILE A 130 -9.39 3.34 -16.87
CA ILE A 130 -8.72 3.10 -15.59
C ILE A 130 -9.70 3.34 -14.44
N VAL A 131 -10.40 4.48 -14.44
CA VAL A 131 -11.35 4.86 -13.39
C VAL A 131 -12.48 3.85 -13.28
N GLU A 132 -13.11 3.49 -14.40
CA GLU A 132 -14.19 2.50 -14.43
C GLU A 132 -13.72 1.15 -13.87
N LYS A 133 -12.59 0.65 -14.35
CA LYS A 133 -12.02 -0.63 -13.92
C LYS A 133 -11.72 -0.66 -12.42
N SER A 134 -11.13 0.40 -11.88
CA SER A 134 -10.79 0.48 -10.46
C SER A 134 -12.01 0.53 -9.57
N LEU A 135 -13.03 1.31 -9.97
CA LEU A 135 -14.30 1.39 -9.25
C LEU A 135 -15.04 0.06 -9.27
N LYS A 136 -15.03 -0.67 -10.40
CA LYS A 136 -15.60 -2.03 -10.51
C LYS A 136 -14.89 -3.01 -9.60
N GLN A 137 -13.56 -2.97 -9.53
CA GLN A 137 -12.79 -3.87 -8.66
C GLN A 137 -12.95 -3.58 -7.18
N ALA A 138 -13.21 -2.33 -6.81
CA ALA A 138 -13.55 -1.95 -5.45
C ALA A 138 -15.04 -2.13 -5.12
N ALA A 139 -15.83 -2.72 -6.03
CA ALA A 139 -17.27 -2.96 -5.88
C ALA A 139 -18.06 -1.70 -5.50
N ILE A 140 -17.77 -0.56 -6.14
CA ILE A 140 -18.46 0.72 -5.89
C ILE A 140 -19.02 1.36 -7.18
N TRP A 141 -18.67 0.83 -8.35
CA TRP A 141 -19.02 1.42 -9.65
C TRP A 141 -20.50 1.77 -9.79
N ASP A 142 -21.39 0.82 -9.52
CA ASP A 142 -22.83 0.99 -9.71
C ASP A 142 -23.45 2.05 -8.78
N GLU A 143 -22.80 2.32 -7.65
CA GLU A 143 -23.24 3.34 -6.71
C GLU A 143 -22.81 4.75 -7.11
N VAL A 144 -21.74 4.89 -7.94
CA VAL A 144 -21.12 6.19 -8.20
C VAL A 144 -21.03 6.60 -9.67
N LYS A 145 -21.30 5.69 -10.62
CA LYS A 145 -21.12 5.92 -12.07
C LYS A 145 -21.80 7.19 -12.60
N ASP A 146 -22.99 7.53 -12.07
CA ASP A 146 -23.76 8.70 -12.49
C ASP A 146 -23.33 10.00 -11.79
N ARG A 147 -22.38 9.95 -10.84
CA ARG A 147 -21.94 11.09 -10.04
C ARG A 147 -20.42 11.20 -9.89
N LEU A 148 -19.66 10.69 -10.87
CA LEU A 148 -18.19 10.67 -10.84
C LEU A 148 -17.56 12.06 -10.66
N LYS A 149 -18.21 13.12 -11.12
CA LYS A 149 -17.76 14.50 -10.98
C LYS A 149 -18.10 15.15 -9.63
N LYS A 150 -18.93 14.50 -8.80
CA LYS A 150 -19.27 15.02 -7.46
C LYS A 150 -18.11 14.80 -6.48
N SER A 151 -18.09 15.61 -5.42
CA SER A 151 -17.08 15.50 -4.35
C SER A 151 -17.07 14.12 -3.70
N ALA A 152 -15.89 13.56 -3.52
CA ALA A 152 -15.69 12.29 -2.81
C ALA A 152 -16.03 12.40 -1.31
N LEU A 153 -15.95 13.60 -0.73
CA LEU A 153 -16.27 13.83 0.68
C LEU A 153 -17.77 13.67 1.00
N GLY A 154 -18.65 13.77 -0.02
CA GLY A 154 -20.09 13.54 0.13
C GLY A 154 -20.50 12.05 0.08
N LEU A 155 -19.55 11.12 -0.02
CA LEU A 155 -19.80 9.69 0.03
C LEU A 155 -19.97 9.22 1.49
N SER A 156 -20.72 8.13 1.70
CA SER A 156 -20.76 7.46 3.01
C SER A 156 -19.38 6.90 3.39
N GLY A 157 -19.13 6.68 4.70
CA GLY A 157 -17.85 6.15 5.16
C GLY A 157 -17.40 4.86 4.47
N GLY A 158 -18.34 3.92 4.26
CA GLY A 158 -18.06 2.68 3.52
C GLY A 158 -17.76 2.91 2.04
N GLN A 159 -18.44 3.88 1.40
CA GLN A 159 -18.14 4.28 0.02
C GLN A 159 -16.78 4.98 -0.08
N GLN A 160 -16.45 5.85 0.86
CA GLN A 160 -15.13 6.48 0.93
C GLN A 160 -14.02 5.45 1.09
N GLN A 161 -14.23 4.43 1.93
CA GLN A 161 -13.26 3.35 2.11
C GLN A 161 -13.04 2.56 0.82
N ARG A 162 -14.12 2.18 0.12
CA ARG A 162 -14.01 1.50 -1.18
C ARG A 162 -13.37 2.39 -2.25
N LEU A 163 -13.62 3.70 -2.22
CA LEU A 163 -12.95 4.66 -3.11
C LEU A 163 -11.43 4.70 -2.83
N CYS A 164 -11.01 4.71 -1.56
CA CYS A 164 -9.59 4.65 -1.19
C CYS A 164 -8.94 3.34 -1.65
N ILE A 165 -9.66 2.22 -1.57
CA ILE A 165 -9.22 0.94 -2.12
C ILE A 165 -9.05 1.04 -3.65
N ALA A 166 -10.07 1.57 -4.37
CA ALA A 166 -10.01 1.77 -5.81
C ALA A 166 -8.79 2.62 -6.23
N ARG A 167 -8.54 3.72 -5.51
CA ARG A 167 -7.38 4.60 -5.75
C ARG A 167 -6.06 3.84 -5.60
N THR A 168 -5.96 2.97 -4.59
CA THR A 168 -4.73 2.23 -4.31
C THR A 168 -4.48 1.12 -5.33
N LEU A 169 -5.54 0.49 -5.84
CA LEU A 169 -5.42 -0.55 -6.87
C LEU A 169 -4.79 -0.04 -8.17
N GLU A 170 -4.89 1.25 -8.48
CA GLU A 170 -4.31 1.83 -9.70
C GLU A 170 -2.85 2.24 -9.56
N ILE A 171 -2.42 2.57 -8.34
CA ILE A 171 -1.03 2.97 -8.10
C ILE A 171 -0.07 1.81 -8.45
N GLY A 172 -0.41 0.56 -8.14
CA GLY A 172 0.43 -0.63 -8.40
C GLY A 172 0.38 -1.19 -9.83
N ARG A 173 -0.40 -0.62 -10.77
CA ARG A 173 -0.69 -1.28 -12.06
C ARG A 173 0.17 -0.91 -13.25
N ALA A 174 0.89 0.20 -13.22
CA ALA A 174 1.73 0.59 -14.35
C ALA A 174 2.92 -0.37 -14.57
N SER A 175 3.29 -1.19 -13.60
CA SER A 175 4.40 -2.15 -13.72
C SER A 175 4.27 -3.48 -12.96
N CYS A 176 3.29 -3.67 -12.05
CA CYS A 176 3.20 -4.92 -11.29
C CYS A 176 1.82 -5.17 -10.67
N ARG A 177 1.34 -6.43 -10.70
CA ARG A 177 0.10 -6.90 -10.06
C ARG A 177 0.32 -7.09 -8.56
N GLU A 178 0.47 -6.02 -7.78
CA GLU A 178 0.70 -6.13 -6.35
C GLU A 178 -0.54 -5.78 -5.53
N ARG A 179 -0.71 -6.51 -4.43
CA ARG A 179 -1.88 -6.41 -3.56
C ARG A 179 -1.68 -5.34 -2.48
N VAL A 180 -2.79 -4.72 -2.12
CA VAL A 180 -2.91 -3.70 -1.08
C VAL A 180 -2.90 -4.36 0.30
N PHE A 181 -2.08 -3.88 1.22
CA PHE A 181 -2.15 -4.25 2.63
C PHE A 181 -3.20 -3.41 3.34
N ARG A 182 -4.10 -4.06 4.09
CA ARG A 182 -5.07 -3.43 4.98
C ARG A 182 -4.67 -3.71 6.43
N ALA A 183 -4.47 -2.66 7.22
CA ALA A 183 -4.43 -2.79 8.68
C ALA A 183 -5.88 -2.89 9.19
N VAL A 184 -6.18 -3.94 9.92
CA VAL A 184 -7.42 -4.13 10.66
C VAL A 184 -7.19 -3.81 12.11
#